data_80c26fba1bed2177e036feb2f88152a5
#
_entry.id   80c26fba1bed2177e036feb2f88152a5
#
_cell.length_a   1.000
_cell.length_b   1.000
_cell.length_c   1.000
_cell.angle_alpha   90.00
_cell.angle_beta   90.00
_cell.angle_gamma   90.00
#
_symmetry.space_group_name_H-M   'P 1'
#
loop_
_entity.id
_entity.type
_entity.pdbx_description
1 polymer ?
#
loop_
_entity_poly.entity_id
_entity_poly.type
_entity_poly.pdbx_seq_one_letter_code
_entity_poly.pdbx_strand_id
1 'polypeptide(L)'
;MPYHEFEVSKCIPERREHAVMKAAGEDLTSCLPKGYLNTIPGTISERGCAYCGAKHVIGTPMKDVIHISHGPNGCTYDTWQTKRYISDNDNFQLKYTFATDVKEKHVVFGAEGLLKKSMHEAFDAFPNIKRMTVYQTCTTALIGDDVDAIAKEVMAERGDVDVFVCNSPGFAGPSQSGGHHKINIAWLNQKVGTVEPEYLGEHVINYVGEYNIQGDQEVMIDYFNRMGIQVLSTFTGNGSYDSLRMMHRAHLNVLECARSAEYICDELRVRYGIPRLDIDGFGFEPLANSLRKVALFFGIEDKAEAIIAEEYAKWKPQLDWYKERLKGKRVCLWPGGSKLWHWAHVLEEEMGVKIVSVYTKFGHQGDMEKGVSRCGEGALAIDDPNELESVEAIEMLKPDIIFTGKRPGEFVKKHGVPYLNAHAYHNGPYKGFEGWVRFARDIYNAIYAPMRQLAALDISAPDAAITSGFRTAKMNADLTVSDEVKFSEVLHEYTGKYDTIAEIRARNQAYAAEQKALREAVQPAAE
;
A
#
# COMPACT_ATOMS: atom_id res chain seq x y z
N MET A 1 32.10 -13.58 -3.38
CA MET A 1 31.68 -12.32 -4.02
C MET A 1 30.30 -11.96 -3.48
N PRO A 2 30.01 -10.71 -3.13
CA PRO A 2 28.71 -10.32 -2.61
C PRO A 2 27.59 -10.31 -3.66
N TYR A 3 27.90 -10.50 -4.93
CA TYR A 3 26.96 -10.42 -6.03
C TYR A 3 26.59 -11.79 -6.57
N HIS A 4 25.28 -11.99 -6.82
CA HIS A 4 24.81 -13.08 -7.67
C HIS A 4 24.65 -12.53 -9.10
N GLU A 5 25.34 -13.17 -10.04
CA GLU A 5 25.25 -12.81 -11.46
C GLU A 5 24.30 -13.77 -12.16
N PHE A 6 23.09 -13.30 -12.50
CA PHE A 6 22.15 -14.09 -13.30
C PHE A 6 22.64 -14.27 -14.72
N GLU A 7 22.47 -15.46 -15.27
CA GLU A 7 22.91 -15.78 -16.61
C GLU A 7 22.33 -14.84 -17.68
N VAL A 8 21.04 -14.51 -17.52
CA VAL A 8 20.34 -13.55 -18.41
C VAL A 8 20.85 -12.12 -18.30
N SER A 9 21.50 -11.77 -17.21
CA SER A 9 22.05 -10.42 -16.98
C SER A 9 23.41 -10.20 -17.65
N LYS A 10 24.06 -11.23 -18.12
CA LYS A 10 25.38 -11.13 -18.78
C LYS A 10 25.36 -10.27 -20.04
N CYS A 11 24.21 -10.20 -20.71
CA CYS A 11 24.03 -9.39 -21.92
C CYS A 11 23.87 -7.89 -21.64
N ILE A 12 23.54 -7.49 -20.42
CA ILE A 12 23.26 -6.12 -20.00
C ILE A 12 24.08 -5.81 -18.76
N PRO A 13 25.29 -5.20 -18.92
CA PRO A 13 26.22 -4.98 -17.82
C PRO A 13 25.62 -4.19 -16.64
N GLU A 14 24.69 -3.27 -16.90
CA GLU A 14 24.05 -2.44 -15.91
C GLU A 14 23.16 -3.23 -14.93
N ARG A 15 22.78 -4.45 -15.30
CA ARG A 15 21.97 -5.32 -14.43
C ARG A 15 22.81 -6.21 -13.49
N ARG A 16 24.12 -6.25 -13.64
CA ARG A 16 24.98 -7.11 -12.83
C ARG A 16 24.94 -6.78 -11.34
N GLU A 17 24.68 -5.52 -11.01
CA GLU A 17 24.65 -5.01 -9.64
C GLU A 17 23.22 -4.94 -9.05
N HIS A 18 22.21 -5.46 -9.75
CA HIS A 18 20.83 -5.37 -9.26
C HIS A 18 20.44 -6.51 -8.31
N ALA A 19 21.29 -7.50 -8.14
CA ALA A 19 21.06 -8.63 -7.23
C ALA A 19 22.25 -8.81 -6.30
N VAL A 20 21.99 -8.89 -5.00
CA VAL A 20 23.01 -9.06 -3.94
C VAL A 20 22.57 -10.13 -2.97
N MET A 21 23.48 -11.03 -2.62
CA MET A 21 23.26 -12.05 -1.59
C MET A 21 23.84 -11.58 -0.26
N LYS A 22 23.07 -11.68 0.80
CA LYS A 22 23.48 -11.30 2.15
C LYS A 22 24.50 -12.29 2.70
N ALA A 23 25.71 -11.82 2.96
CA ALA A 23 26.75 -12.59 3.63
C ALA A 23 26.81 -12.29 5.14
N ALA A 24 27.37 -13.22 5.91
CA ALA A 24 27.53 -13.06 7.35
C ALA A 24 28.49 -11.92 7.67
N GLY A 25 28.09 -11.03 8.57
CA GLY A 25 28.96 -9.98 9.12
C GLY A 25 29.30 -8.83 8.17
N GLU A 26 28.75 -8.79 6.96
CA GLU A 26 28.91 -7.68 6.04
C GLU A 26 27.90 -6.56 6.31
N ASP A 27 28.39 -5.32 6.36
CA ASP A 27 27.53 -4.15 6.27
C ASP A 27 27.07 -3.99 4.82
N LEU A 28 25.83 -4.41 4.58
CA LEU A 28 25.24 -4.42 3.25
C LEU A 28 24.83 -3.05 2.72
N THR A 29 24.91 -1.99 3.54
CA THR A 29 24.46 -0.65 3.12
C THR A 29 25.25 -0.12 1.93
N SER A 30 26.50 -0.54 1.76
CA SER A 30 27.36 -0.18 0.63
C SER A 30 27.19 -1.07 -0.62
N CYS A 31 26.58 -2.26 -0.46
CA CYS A 31 26.49 -3.27 -1.50
C CYS A 31 25.06 -3.56 -1.98
N LEU A 32 24.05 -2.91 -1.40
CA LEU A 32 22.65 -3.13 -1.78
C LEU A 32 22.38 -2.72 -3.23
N PRO A 33 21.46 -3.42 -3.91
CA PRO A 33 21.00 -3.00 -5.21
C PRO A 33 20.52 -1.55 -5.11
N LYS A 34 21.08 -0.68 -5.93
CA LYS A 34 20.61 0.70 -6.03
C LYS A 34 19.22 0.64 -6.66
N GLY A 35 18.19 1.09 -5.93
CA GLY A 35 16.86 1.24 -6.49
C GLY A 35 16.93 2.18 -7.69
N TYR A 36 16.87 1.63 -8.90
CA TYR A 36 16.97 2.42 -10.10
C TYR A 36 15.76 3.32 -10.25
N LEU A 37 16.02 4.61 -10.34
CA LEU A 37 14.98 5.60 -10.65
C LEU A 37 14.51 5.48 -12.11
N ASN A 38 15.30 4.85 -12.98
CA ASN A 38 15.00 4.66 -14.38
C ASN A 38 15.04 3.17 -14.76
N THR A 39 14.16 2.76 -15.67
CA THR A 39 14.24 1.43 -16.29
C THR A 39 15.51 1.32 -17.15
N ILE A 40 16.14 0.16 -17.12
CA ILE A 40 17.30 -0.12 -17.96
C ILE A 40 16.80 -0.40 -19.39
N PRO A 41 17.30 0.32 -20.40
CA PRO A 41 16.90 0.10 -21.80
C PRO A 41 17.11 -1.36 -22.23
N GLY A 42 16.13 -1.92 -22.94
CA GLY A 42 16.19 -3.29 -23.44
C GLY A 42 15.79 -4.36 -22.42
N THR A 43 15.41 -3.97 -21.21
CA THR A 43 14.90 -4.89 -20.17
C THR A 43 13.39 -4.76 -20.03
N ILE A 44 12.70 -5.89 -19.87
CA ILE A 44 11.30 -5.89 -19.47
C ILE A 44 11.24 -5.66 -17.96
N SER A 45 10.65 -4.55 -17.56
CA SER A 45 10.47 -4.18 -16.16
C SER A 45 9.04 -4.46 -15.72
N GLU A 46 8.88 -4.95 -14.50
CA GLU A 46 7.57 -5.15 -13.88
C GLU A 46 7.08 -3.93 -13.08
N ARG A 47 7.83 -2.83 -13.09
CA ARG A 47 7.58 -1.64 -12.25
C ARG A 47 6.21 -1.01 -12.42
N GLY A 48 5.55 -1.22 -13.54
CA GLY A 48 4.30 -0.55 -13.86
C GLY A 48 4.48 0.96 -14.12
N CYS A 49 3.45 1.60 -14.65
CA CYS A 49 3.52 3.00 -15.07
C CYS A 49 3.02 3.97 -13.99
N ALA A 50 3.38 5.26 -14.11
CA ALA A 50 2.93 6.30 -13.18
C ALA A 50 1.41 6.45 -13.15
N TYR A 51 0.71 6.34 -14.29
CA TYR A 51 -0.75 6.36 -14.33
C TYR A 51 -1.36 5.25 -13.46
N CYS A 52 -0.83 4.03 -13.52
CA CYS A 52 -1.23 2.94 -12.63
C CYS A 52 -1.03 3.30 -11.15
N GLY A 53 0.09 3.91 -10.82
CA GLY A 53 0.37 4.34 -9.45
C GLY A 53 -0.65 5.36 -8.94
N ALA A 54 -0.97 6.36 -9.75
CA ALA A 54 -1.92 7.40 -9.39
C ALA A 54 -3.36 6.83 -9.29
N LYS A 55 -3.85 6.23 -10.36
CA LYS A 55 -5.25 5.77 -10.41
C LYS A 55 -5.46 4.48 -9.64
N HIS A 56 -4.75 3.39 -10.00
CA HIS A 56 -5.03 2.06 -9.45
C HIS A 56 -4.72 1.97 -7.96
N VAL A 57 -3.58 2.54 -7.51
CA VAL A 57 -3.14 2.41 -6.11
C VAL A 57 -3.85 3.42 -5.22
N ILE A 58 -3.82 4.71 -5.57
CA ILE A 58 -4.27 5.79 -4.70
C ILE A 58 -5.69 6.23 -5.02
N GLY A 59 -6.02 6.46 -6.28
CA GLY A 59 -7.28 7.09 -6.65
C GLY A 59 -8.49 6.19 -6.51
N THR A 60 -8.44 4.99 -7.09
CA THR A 60 -9.62 4.11 -7.12
C THR A 60 -10.11 3.61 -5.76
N PRO A 61 -9.32 3.54 -4.68
CA PRO A 61 -9.87 3.19 -3.37
C PRO A 61 -10.80 4.23 -2.75
N MET A 62 -10.88 5.44 -3.28
CA MET A 62 -11.88 6.42 -2.85
C MET A 62 -13.28 5.95 -3.21
N LYS A 63 -14.22 6.03 -2.25
CA LYS A 63 -15.65 5.80 -2.46
C LYS A 63 -16.34 7.10 -2.91
N ASP A 64 -17.60 7.02 -3.27
CA ASP A 64 -18.47 8.13 -3.64
C ASP A 64 -17.98 9.02 -4.82
N VAL A 65 -17.18 8.45 -5.71
CA VAL A 65 -16.49 9.16 -6.79
C VAL A 65 -16.63 8.43 -8.11
N ILE A 66 -16.88 9.17 -9.18
CA ILE A 66 -16.76 8.68 -10.56
C ILE A 66 -15.30 8.81 -10.99
N HIS A 67 -14.71 7.73 -11.51
CA HIS A 67 -13.33 7.71 -12.01
C HIS A 67 -13.30 7.65 -13.53
N ILE A 68 -12.74 8.65 -14.18
CA ILE A 68 -12.57 8.68 -15.64
C ILE A 68 -11.08 8.57 -15.99
N SER A 69 -10.75 7.60 -16.83
CA SER A 69 -9.45 7.52 -17.49
C SER A 69 -9.55 8.20 -18.86
N HIS A 70 -8.87 9.32 -19.03
CA HIS A 70 -8.81 10.00 -20.33
C HIS A 70 -7.70 9.39 -21.17
N GLY A 71 -8.10 8.44 -22.01
CA GLY A 71 -7.19 7.67 -22.84
C GLY A 71 -7.80 6.42 -23.47
N PRO A 72 -6.95 5.53 -24.01
CA PRO A 72 -7.38 4.24 -24.56
C PRO A 72 -7.98 3.32 -23.50
N ASN A 73 -8.89 2.44 -23.92
CA ASN A 73 -9.57 1.52 -23.03
C ASN A 73 -8.62 0.56 -22.28
N GLY A 74 -7.49 0.17 -22.90
CA GLY A 74 -6.48 -0.68 -22.27
C GLY A 74 -5.93 -0.12 -20.95
N CYS A 75 -5.67 1.19 -20.88
CA CYS A 75 -5.22 1.85 -19.65
C CYS A 75 -6.27 1.76 -18.55
N THR A 76 -7.56 1.88 -18.89
CA THR A 76 -8.65 1.74 -17.94
C THR A 76 -8.78 0.31 -17.44
N TYR A 77 -8.66 -0.67 -18.35
CA TYR A 77 -8.72 -2.08 -18.02
C TYR A 77 -7.64 -2.51 -17.02
N ASP A 78 -6.40 -2.07 -17.22
CA ASP A 78 -5.29 -2.36 -16.30
C ASP A 78 -5.51 -1.80 -14.89
N THR A 79 -6.24 -0.70 -14.76
CA THR A 79 -6.52 -0.03 -13.49
C THR A 79 -7.91 -0.32 -12.92
N TRP A 80 -8.78 -0.97 -13.70
CA TRP A 80 -10.13 -1.34 -13.28
C TRP A 80 -10.16 -2.55 -12.37
N GLN A 81 -9.28 -3.53 -12.58
CA GLN A 81 -9.22 -4.77 -11.81
C GLN A 81 -8.69 -4.59 -10.37
N THR A 82 -8.96 -3.46 -9.77
CA THR A 82 -8.59 -3.28 -8.38
C THR A 82 -9.48 -4.14 -7.49
N LYS A 83 -8.89 -5.07 -6.76
CA LYS A 83 -9.58 -5.98 -5.85
C LYS A 83 -9.55 -5.45 -4.43
N ARG A 84 -9.83 -4.17 -4.27
CA ARG A 84 -9.91 -3.55 -2.97
C ARG A 84 -11.32 -3.73 -2.42
N TYR A 85 -11.39 -4.06 -1.15
CA TYR A 85 -12.65 -4.16 -0.45
C TYR A 85 -13.17 -2.75 -0.16
N ILE A 86 -14.49 -2.57 -0.32
CA ILE A 86 -15.21 -1.39 0.12
C ILE A 86 -16.29 -1.86 1.07
N SER A 87 -16.36 -1.28 2.28
CA SER A 87 -17.21 -1.72 3.39
C SER A 87 -18.70 -1.80 3.06
N ASP A 88 -19.17 -0.98 2.13
CA ASP A 88 -20.58 -0.88 1.77
C ASP A 88 -21.07 -2.05 0.88
N ASN A 89 -20.29 -3.12 0.75
CA ASN A 89 -20.55 -4.28 -0.13
C ASN A 89 -20.86 -3.93 -1.59
N ASP A 90 -20.70 -2.67 -1.97
CA ASP A 90 -20.82 -2.19 -3.32
C ASP A 90 -19.43 -2.19 -3.96
N ASN A 91 -19.27 -2.89 -5.07
CA ASN A 91 -18.07 -2.79 -5.91
C ASN A 91 -18.05 -1.43 -6.62
N PHE A 92 -18.03 -0.35 -5.84
CA PHE A 92 -18.14 1.04 -6.28
C PHE A 92 -17.15 1.35 -7.40
N GLN A 93 -15.90 0.92 -7.23
CA GLN A 93 -14.86 1.13 -8.21
C GLN A 93 -15.17 0.51 -9.57
N LEU A 94 -15.83 -0.64 -9.58
CA LEU A 94 -16.22 -1.32 -10.81
C LEU A 94 -17.39 -0.61 -11.51
N LYS A 95 -18.34 -0.09 -10.72
CA LYS A 95 -19.54 0.59 -11.25
C LYS A 95 -19.24 1.98 -11.82
N TYR A 96 -18.32 2.72 -11.17
CA TYR A 96 -18.09 4.13 -11.45
C TYR A 96 -16.75 4.42 -12.14
N THR A 97 -16.16 3.42 -12.79
CA THR A 97 -14.91 3.56 -13.53
C THR A 97 -15.18 3.55 -15.03
N PHE A 98 -14.78 4.61 -15.72
CA PHE A 98 -15.01 4.83 -17.15
C PHE A 98 -13.72 5.13 -17.89
N ALA A 99 -13.74 4.84 -19.21
CA ALA A 99 -12.74 5.27 -20.15
C ALA A 99 -13.37 6.22 -21.17
N THR A 100 -12.63 7.22 -21.61
CA THR A 100 -13.04 8.01 -22.77
C THR A 100 -12.86 7.23 -24.07
N ASP A 101 -12.10 6.13 -24.05
CA ASP A 101 -11.85 5.24 -25.19
C ASP A 101 -11.30 5.98 -26.42
N VAL A 102 -10.23 6.74 -26.20
CA VAL A 102 -9.52 7.47 -27.24
C VAL A 102 -9.08 6.53 -28.36
N LYS A 103 -9.43 6.86 -29.61
CA LYS A 103 -9.09 6.16 -30.85
C LYS A 103 -8.15 7.00 -31.70
N GLU A 104 -7.62 6.41 -32.78
CA GLU A 104 -6.68 7.04 -33.68
C GLU A 104 -7.15 8.41 -34.20
N LYS A 105 -8.43 8.54 -34.54
CA LYS A 105 -9.01 9.83 -34.97
C LYS A 105 -8.88 10.93 -33.91
N HIS A 106 -8.96 10.56 -32.63
CA HIS A 106 -8.84 11.53 -31.55
C HIS A 106 -7.37 11.94 -31.31
N VAL A 107 -6.42 11.08 -31.67
CA VAL A 107 -4.99 11.44 -31.66
C VAL A 107 -4.68 12.52 -32.68
N VAL A 108 -5.38 12.49 -33.84
CA VAL A 108 -5.18 13.46 -34.95
C VAL A 108 -5.92 14.78 -34.70
N PHE A 109 -7.16 14.70 -34.15
CA PHE A 109 -8.07 15.86 -34.09
C PHE A 109 -8.28 16.41 -32.66
N GLY A 110 -7.63 15.82 -31.64
CA GLY A 110 -7.84 16.12 -30.23
C GLY A 110 -8.94 15.29 -29.60
N ALA A 111 -8.87 15.10 -28.29
CA ALA A 111 -9.82 14.30 -27.54
C ALA A 111 -10.57 15.09 -26.43
N GLU A 112 -10.38 16.41 -26.35
CA GLU A 112 -11.00 17.27 -25.34
C GLU A 112 -12.54 17.21 -25.37
N GLY A 113 -13.14 17.32 -26.57
CA GLY A 113 -14.58 17.19 -26.75
C GLY A 113 -15.14 15.82 -26.34
N LEU A 114 -14.33 14.76 -26.53
CA LEU A 114 -14.68 13.43 -26.06
C LEU A 114 -14.66 13.34 -24.53
N LEU A 115 -13.66 13.96 -23.88
CA LEU A 115 -13.59 14.02 -22.41
C LEU A 115 -14.80 14.76 -21.85
N LYS A 116 -15.08 15.96 -22.34
CA LYS A 116 -16.23 16.76 -21.90
C LYS A 116 -17.53 15.97 -21.99
N LYS A 117 -17.79 15.37 -23.15
CA LYS A 117 -18.96 14.52 -23.38
C LYS A 117 -19.03 13.37 -22.37
N SER A 118 -17.93 12.62 -22.18
CA SER A 118 -17.88 11.48 -21.27
C SER A 118 -18.12 11.88 -19.81
N MET A 119 -17.66 13.07 -19.39
CA MET A 119 -17.93 13.60 -18.04
C MET A 119 -19.41 13.89 -17.83
N HIS A 120 -20.07 14.52 -18.81
CA HIS A 120 -21.50 14.77 -18.74
C HIS A 120 -22.31 13.48 -18.70
N GLU A 121 -22.03 12.54 -19.60
CA GLU A 121 -22.70 11.23 -19.66
C GLU A 121 -22.55 10.44 -18.36
N ALA A 122 -21.36 10.47 -17.74
CA ALA A 122 -21.12 9.79 -16.48
C ALA A 122 -21.91 10.40 -15.32
N PHE A 123 -21.97 11.73 -15.22
CA PHE A 123 -22.81 12.40 -14.22
C PHE A 123 -24.30 12.16 -14.46
N ASP A 124 -24.75 12.11 -15.71
CA ASP A 124 -26.15 11.83 -16.05
C ASP A 124 -26.55 10.39 -15.72
N ALA A 125 -25.62 9.43 -15.92
CA ALA A 125 -25.82 8.04 -15.56
C ALA A 125 -25.87 7.82 -14.03
N PHE A 126 -25.19 8.67 -13.25
CA PHE A 126 -25.12 8.57 -11.79
C PHE A 126 -25.43 9.92 -11.12
N PRO A 127 -26.67 10.40 -11.19
CA PRO A 127 -27.04 11.77 -10.75
C PRO A 127 -26.85 12.01 -9.25
N ASN A 128 -26.78 10.95 -8.45
CA ASN A 128 -26.54 11.02 -7.01
C ASN A 128 -25.05 11.22 -6.66
N ILE A 129 -24.12 11.03 -7.60
CA ILE A 129 -22.69 11.22 -7.38
C ILE A 129 -22.29 12.58 -7.96
N LYS A 130 -21.79 13.46 -7.08
CA LYS A 130 -21.41 14.83 -7.42
C LYS A 130 -19.89 15.03 -7.49
N ARG A 131 -19.12 13.96 -7.35
CA ARG A 131 -17.65 13.96 -7.29
C ARG A 131 -17.07 13.12 -8.41
N MET A 132 -16.05 13.63 -9.07
CA MET A 132 -15.36 12.93 -10.17
C MET A 132 -13.86 13.11 -10.06
N THR A 133 -13.14 12.06 -10.44
CA THR A 133 -11.69 12.11 -10.64
C THR A 133 -11.36 11.81 -12.09
N VAL A 134 -10.57 12.66 -12.71
CA VAL A 134 -10.12 12.49 -14.10
C VAL A 134 -8.61 12.23 -14.10
N TYR A 135 -8.20 11.17 -14.76
CA TYR A 135 -6.80 10.77 -14.88
C TYR A 135 -6.35 10.84 -16.34
N GLN A 136 -5.37 11.70 -16.60
CA GLN A 136 -4.77 11.81 -17.92
C GLN A 136 -3.80 10.65 -18.17
N THR A 137 -3.91 10.00 -19.34
CA THR A 137 -3.00 8.92 -19.76
C THR A 137 -1.93 9.43 -20.72
N CYS A 138 -1.01 8.53 -21.17
CA CYS A 138 0.07 8.91 -22.06
C CYS A 138 -0.42 9.54 -23.37
N THR A 139 -1.42 8.95 -24.01
CA THR A 139 -1.90 9.37 -25.33
C THR A 139 -2.40 10.82 -25.30
N THR A 140 -3.27 11.13 -24.34
CA THR A 140 -3.90 12.45 -24.23
C THR A 140 -2.93 13.53 -23.71
N ALA A 141 -1.93 13.12 -22.89
CA ALA A 141 -0.86 14.02 -22.50
C ALA A 141 0.08 14.37 -23.66
N LEU A 142 0.37 13.41 -24.56
CA LEU A 142 1.23 13.65 -25.72
C LEU A 142 0.58 14.53 -26.79
N ILE A 143 -0.74 14.41 -26.98
CA ILE A 143 -1.47 15.28 -27.91
C ILE A 143 -1.81 16.65 -27.33
N GLY A 144 -1.56 16.86 -26.02
CA GLY A 144 -1.68 18.17 -25.38
C GLY A 144 -3.10 18.55 -24.96
N ASP A 145 -4.00 17.58 -24.71
CA ASP A 145 -5.35 17.87 -24.22
C ASP A 145 -5.29 18.59 -22.85
N ASP A 146 -6.00 19.72 -22.74
CA ASP A 146 -6.11 20.51 -21.50
C ASP A 146 -7.23 19.97 -20.60
N VAL A 147 -6.93 18.93 -19.85
CA VAL A 147 -7.88 18.25 -18.97
C VAL A 147 -8.38 19.17 -17.85
N ASP A 148 -7.52 20.09 -17.35
CA ASP A 148 -7.86 21.04 -16.30
C ASP A 148 -8.87 22.09 -16.79
N ALA A 149 -8.73 22.58 -18.01
CA ALA A 149 -9.68 23.51 -18.64
C ALA A 149 -11.06 22.84 -18.80
N ILE A 150 -11.09 21.63 -19.36
CA ILE A 150 -12.34 20.88 -19.57
C ILE A 150 -13.04 20.59 -18.23
N ALA A 151 -12.31 20.20 -17.20
CA ALA A 151 -12.88 19.98 -15.87
C ALA A 151 -13.54 21.25 -15.30
N LYS A 152 -12.90 22.40 -15.47
CA LYS A 152 -13.46 23.70 -15.05
C LYS A 152 -14.72 24.05 -15.84
N GLU A 153 -14.75 23.84 -17.14
CA GLU A 153 -15.94 24.04 -17.96
C GLU A 153 -17.12 23.20 -17.48
N VAL A 154 -16.91 21.90 -17.28
CA VAL A 154 -17.96 20.97 -16.80
C VAL A 154 -18.47 21.38 -15.42
N MET A 155 -17.56 21.76 -14.49
CA MET A 155 -17.97 22.28 -13.19
C MET A 155 -18.82 23.56 -13.29
N ALA A 156 -18.43 24.48 -14.18
CA ALA A 156 -19.19 25.72 -14.41
C ALA A 156 -20.57 25.46 -15.03
N GLU A 157 -20.66 24.54 -15.99
CA GLU A 157 -21.92 24.20 -16.66
C GLU A 157 -22.92 23.48 -15.76
N ARG A 158 -22.43 22.62 -14.84
CA ARG A 158 -23.28 21.84 -13.95
C ARG A 158 -23.58 22.56 -12.62
N GLY A 159 -22.64 23.32 -12.09
CA GLY A 159 -22.78 24.12 -10.89
C GLY A 159 -22.78 23.39 -9.55
N ASP A 160 -23.12 22.09 -9.53
CA ASP A 160 -23.29 21.28 -8.31
C ASP A 160 -22.30 20.11 -8.20
N VAL A 161 -21.30 20.06 -9.07
CA VAL A 161 -20.29 18.98 -9.14
C VAL A 161 -18.89 19.50 -8.82
N ASP A 162 -18.04 18.62 -8.32
CA ASP A 162 -16.63 18.90 -8.10
C ASP A 162 -15.76 17.84 -8.79
N VAL A 163 -14.76 18.31 -9.53
CA VAL A 163 -13.86 17.45 -10.32
C VAL A 163 -12.42 17.62 -9.85
N PHE A 164 -11.77 16.51 -9.62
CA PHE A 164 -10.35 16.43 -9.35
C PHE A 164 -9.62 15.93 -10.59
N VAL A 165 -8.54 16.59 -10.97
CA VAL A 165 -7.71 16.21 -12.13
C VAL A 165 -6.34 15.74 -11.66
N CYS A 166 -5.93 14.58 -12.15
CA CYS A 166 -4.60 14.06 -11.95
C CYS A 166 -3.86 13.84 -13.29
N ASN A 167 -2.98 14.76 -13.62
CA ASN A 167 -2.13 14.68 -14.81
C ASN A 167 -0.94 13.75 -14.52
N SER A 168 -1.15 12.44 -14.70
CA SER A 168 -0.18 11.40 -14.39
C SER A 168 0.03 10.43 -15.56
N PRO A 169 0.47 10.91 -16.75
CA PRO A 169 0.76 10.00 -17.85
C PRO A 169 1.79 8.94 -17.42
N GLY A 170 1.74 7.78 -18.02
CA GLY A 170 2.56 6.64 -17.64
C GLY A 170 4.07 6.93 -17.59
N PHE A 171 4.52 7.84 -18.45
CA PHE A 171 5.92 8.30 -18.50
C PHE A 171 6.26 9.43 -17.51
N ALA A 172 5.34 9.90 -16.70
CA ALA A 172 5.59 10.98 -15.73
C ALA A 172 6.48 10.56 -14.55
N GLY A 173 6.90 9.30 -14.52
CA GLY A 173 7.84 8.77 -13.55
C GLY A 173 8.34 7.39 -13.95
N PRO A 174 9.45 6.94 -13.35
CA PRO A 174 10.11 5.68 -13.72
C PRO A 174 9.34 4.43 -13.26
N SER A 175 8.33 4.61 -12.42
CA SER A 175 7.54 3.52 -11.85
C SER A 175 6.20 4.03 -11.32
N GLN A 176 5.41 3.13 -10.73
CA GLN A 176 4.19 3.49 -10.00
C GLN A 176 4.40 4.55 -8.92
N SER A 177 5.58 4.58 -8.28
CA SER A 177 5.91 5.61 -7.27
C SER A 177 5.84 7.03 -7.82
N GLY A 178 6.20 7.26 -9.08
CA GLY A 178 6.03 8.56 -9.72
C GLY A 178 4.56 9.02 -9.76
N GLY A 179 3.65 8.08 -9.99
CA GLY A 179 2.21 8.34 -9.95
C GLY A 179 1.69 8.65 -8.55
N HIS A 180 2.22 7.98 -7.53
CA HIS A 180 1.89 8.28 -6.14
C HIS A 180 2.21 9.75 -5.82
N HIS A 181 3.40 10.22 -6.18
CA HIS A 181 3.77 11.63 -5.96
C HIS A 181 2.86 12.60 -6.73
N LYS A 182 2.54 12.29 -7.98
CA LYS A 182 1.68 13.15 -8.80
C LYS A 182 0.29 13.34 -8.20
N ILE A 183 -0.37 12.27 -7.77
CA ILE A 183 -1.70 12.38 -7.18
C ILE A 183 -1.67 13.03 -5.80
N ASN A 184 -0.64 12.77 -4.98
CA ASN A 184 -0.47 13.43 -3.67
C ASN A 184 -0.36 14.95 -3.83
N ILE A 185 0.51 15.41 -4.75
CA ILE A 185 0.68 16.84 -5.05
C ILE A 185 -0.61 17.45 -5.58
N ALA A 186 -1.26 16.78 -6.53
CA ALA A 186 -2.49 17.26 -7.14
C ALA A 186 -3.61 17.39 -6.10
N TRP A 187 -3.79 16.35 -5.26
CA TRP A 187 -4.81 16.37 -4.20
C TRP A 187 -4.57 17.48 -3.19
N LEU A 188 -3.36 17.60 -2.70
CA LEU A 188 -2.97 18.63 -1.73
C LEU A 188 -3.22 20.05 -2.26
N ASN A 189 -2.91 20.30 -3.53
CA ASN A 189 -3.02 21.63 -4.11
C ASN A 189 -4.44 21.99 -4.57
N GLN A 190 -5.25 21.00 -4.97
CA GLN A 190 -6.58 21.26 -5.50
C GLN A 190 -7.67 21.13 -4.45
N LYS A 191 -7.52 20.22 -3.46
CA LYS A 191 -8.66 19.78 -2.65
C LYS A 191 -8.47 19.94 -1.14
N VAL A 192 -7.30 19.69 -0.60
CA VAL A 192 -7.08 19.81 0.85
C VAL A 192 -7.32 21.24 1.32
N GLY A 193 -8.11 21.39 2.40
CA GLY A 193 -8.45 22.68 2.97
C GLY A 193 -9.63 23.42 2.30
N THR A 194 -10.34 22.74 1.39
CA THR A 194 -11.49 23.35 0.71
C THR A 194 -12.84 23.08 1.37
N VAL A 195 -12.88 22.21 2.38
CA VAL A 195 -14.07 21.90 3.18
C VAL A 195 -13.69 21.87 4.66
N GLU A 196 -14.55 22.43 5.49
CA GLU A 196 -14.42 22.37 6.94
C GLU A 196 -15.30 21.25 7.50
N PRO A 197 -14.81 20.47 8.50
CA PRO A 197 -15.63 19.48 9.17
C PRO A 197 -16.70 20.15 10.04
N GLU A 198 -17.91 19.60 10.05
CA GLU A 198 -18.99 20.05 10.93
C GLU A 198 -18.69 19.77 12.40
N TYR A 199 -17.96 18.68 12.66
CA TYR A 199 -17.61 18.25 14.01
C TYR A 199 -16.17 17.73 14.05
N LEU A 200 -15.45 18.08 15.11
CA LEU A 200 -14.15 17.54 15.46
C LEU A 200 -14.17 16.99 16.89
N GLY A 201 -13.81 15.73 17.03
CA GLY A 201 -13.63 15.11 18.33
C GLY A 201 -12.41 15.64 19.10
N GLU A 202 -12.19 15.10 20.28
CA GLU A 202 -11.04 15.46 21.10
C GLU A 202 -9.74 14.92 20.51
N HIS A 203 -9.76 13.69 19.98
CA HIS A 203 -8.63 13.01 19.37
C HIS A 203 -8.96 12.71 17.92
N VAL A 204 -8.28 13.38 16.98
CA VAL A 204 -8.63 13.35 15.55
C VAL A 204 -7.39 13.01 14.73
N ILE A 205 -7.50 12.01 13.88
CA ILE A 205 -6.41 11.59 12.99
C ILE A 205 -6.82 11.56 11.52
N ASN A 206 -5.84 11.73 10.64
CA ASN A 206 -5.89 11.21 9.28
C ASN A 206 -5.20 9.86 9.27
N TYR A 207 -5.84 8.84 8.70
CA TYR A 207 -5.21 7.54 8.44
C TYR A 207 -4.75 7.48 6.99
N VAL A 208 -3.43 7.43 6.76
CA VAL A 208 -2.82 7.74 5.47
C VAL A 208 -1.99 6.55 4.97
N GLY A 209 -2.10 6.26 3.67
CA GLY A 209 -1.32 5.20 3.03
C GLY A 209 -1.92 3.80 3.20
N GLU A 210 -3.18 3.70 3.60
CA GLU A 210 -3.94 2.46 3.62
C GLU A 210 -4.96 2.45 2.48
N TYR A 211 -5.12 1.30 1.83
CA TYR A 211 -5.90 1.17 0.60
C TYR A 211 -7.01 0.13 0.69
N ASN A 212 -7.37 -0.27 1.89
CA ASN A 212 -8.45 -1.18 2.22
C ASN A 212 -8.42 -2.52 1.46
N ILE A 213 -7.28 -3.19 1.49
CA ILE A 213 -7.17 -4.52 0.88
C ILE A 213 -7.96 -5.50 1.75
N GLN A 214 -9.09 -5.98 1.22
CA GLN A 214 -9.97 -6.95 1.89
C GLN A 214 -10.45 -6.56 3.30
N GLY A 215 -10.59 -5.26 3.56
CA GLY A 215 -11.04 -4.75 4.85
C GLY A 215 -9.92 -4.43 5.85
N ASP A 216 -8.67 -4.43 5.44
CA ASP A 216 -7.53 -4.08 6.31
C ASP A 216 -7.71 -2.75 7.04
N GLN A 217 -8.23 -1.75 6.34
CA GLN A 217 -8.46 -0.43 6.91
C GLN A 217 -9.51 -0.42 8.01
N GLU A 218 -10.59 -1.18 7.82
CA GLU A 218 -11.71 -1.23 8.76
C GLU A 218 -11.28 -1.82 10.10
N VAL A 219 -10.40 -2.81 10.07
CA VAL A 219 -9.79 -3.38 11.29
C VAL A 219 -9.01 -2.31 12.07
N MET A 220 -8.22 -1.50 11.37
CA MET A 220 -7.44 -0.44 12.03
C MET A 220 -8.34 0.69 12.55
N ILE A 221 -9.38 1.06 11.78
CA ILE A 221 -10.37 2.05 12.22
C ILE A 221 -11.11 1.57 13.47
N ASP A 222 -11.44 0.27 13.57
CA ASP A 222 -12.06 -0.29 14.78
C ASP A 222 -11.17 -0.09 16.01
N TYR A 223 -9.87 -0.38 15.92
CA TYR A 223 -8.94 -0.13 17.02
C TYR A 223 -8.88 1.35 17.41
N PHE A 224 -8.80 2.26 16.43
CA PHE A 224 -8.81 3.71 16.72
C PHE A 224 -10.12 4.14 17.39
N ASN A 225 -11.27 3.67 16.90
CA ASN A 225 -12.57 3.97 17.49
C ASN A 225 -12.69 3.43 18.94
N ARG A 226 -12.21 2.21 19.19
CA ARG A 226 -12.17 1.61 20.55
C ARG A 226 -11.28 2.42 21.50
N MET A 227 -10.22 3.06 21.01
CA MET A 227 -9.42 4.00 21.79
C MET A 227 -10.09 5.38 21.96
N GLY A 228 -11.22 5.66 21.29
CA GLY A 228 -11.89 6.96 21.33
C GLY A 228 -11.25 7.99 20.39
N ILE A 229 -10.61 7.54 19.32
CA ILE A 229 -9.98 8.38 18.31
C ILE A 229 -10.88 8.46 17.10
N GLN A 230 -11.22 9.67 16.65
CA GLN A 230 -11.95 9.93 15.42
C GLN A 230 -10.99 9.85 14.22
N VAL A 231 -11.29 8.98 13.25
CA VAL A 231 -10.63 9.02 11.94
C VAL A 231 -11.38 10.01 11.05
N LEU A 232 -10.78 11.19 10.84
CA LEU A 232 -11.38 12.26 10.04
C LEU A 232 -11.34 11.93 8.55
N SER A 233 -10.23 11.40 8.09
CA SER A 233 -10.03 11.01 6.71
C SER A 233 -9.17 9.76 6.59
N THR A 234 -9.37 9.05 5.49
CA THR A 234 -8.55 7.89 5.12
C THR A 234 -7.99 8.12 3.72
N PHE A 235 -6.69 8.30 3.60
CA PHE A 235 -6.05 8.54 2.31
C PHE A 235 -5.38 7.25 1.81
N THR A 236 -6.07 6.46 0.92
CA THR A 236 -7.36 6.72 0.28
C THR A 236 -8.35 5.55 0.42
N GLY A 237 -7.98 4.47 1.09
CA GLY A 237 -8.84 3.29 1.21
C GLY A 237 -10.20 3.65 1.78
N ASN A 238 -11.27 3.28 1.09
CA ASN A 238 -12.65 3.56 1.47
C ASN A 238 -12.91 5.03 1.92
N GLY A 239 -12.02 5.94 1.52
CA GLY A 239 -12.09 7.36 1.88
C GLY A 239 -13.18 8.07 1.09
N SER A 240 -13.96 8.91 1.78
CA SER A 240 -14.91 9.81 1.13
C SER A 240 -14.17 11.01 0.53
N TYR A 241 -14.56 11.42 -0.65
CA TYR A 241 -13.98 12.58 -1.34
C TYR A 241 -13.98 13.84 -0.46
N ASP A 242 -15.09 14.11 0.20
CA ASP A 242 -15.20 15.30 1.04
C ASP A 242 -14.42 15.18 2.35
N SER A 243 -14.29 13.97 2.94
CA SER A 243 -13.44 13.77 4.13
C SER A 243 -11.96 14.01 3.83
N LEU A 244 -11.50 13.64 2.64
CA LEU A 244 -10.14 13.93 2.20
C LEU A 244 -9.85 15.43 2.01
N ARG A 245 -10.87 16.23 1.71
CA ARG A 245 -10.76 17.71 1.64
C ARG A 245 -10.55 18.34 3.01
N MET A 246 -10.95 17.64 4.09
CA MET A 246 -10.86 18.08 5.49
C MET A 246 -9.55 17.71 6.18
N MET A 247 -8.62 17.02 5.51
CA MET A 247 -7.37 16.49 6.11
C MET A 247 -6.58 17.51 6.93
N HIS A 248 -6.68 18.79 6.58
CA HIS A 248 -5.98 19.89 7.24
C HIS A 248 -6.43 20.15 8.69
N ARG A 249 -7.49 19.49 9.16
CA ARG A 249 -8.05 19.67 10.51
C ARG A 249 -7.73 18.54 11.49
N ALA A 250 -7.03 17.52 11.06
CA ALA A 250 -6.59 16.47 11.96
C ALA A 250 -5.49 16.95 12.93
N HIS A 251 -5.36 16.26 14.05
CA HIS A 251 -4.32 16.52 15.03
C HIS A 251 -3.04 15.73 14.70
N LEU A 252 -3.16 14.60 14.01
CA LEU A 252 -2.07 13.69 13.70
C LEU A 252 -2.32 13.01 12.36
N ASN A 253 -1.26 12.89 11.55
CA ASN A 253 -1.25 12.00 10.39
C ASN A 253 -0.65 10.66 10.81
N VAL A 254 -1.45 9.60 10.79
CA VAL A 254 -1.01 8.22 11.04
C VAL A 254 -0.70 7.59 9.71
N LEU A 255 0.59 7.41 9.43
CA LEU A 255 1.10 6.95 8.12
C LEU A 255 1.44 5.47 8.18
N GLU A 256 0.89 4.70 7.24
CA GLU A 256 1.19 3.28 7.10
C GLU A 256 2.12 2.97 5.91
N CYS A 257 1.82 3.50 4.74
CA CYS A 257 2.67 3.29 3.58
C CYS A 257 3.47 4.55 3.24
N ALA A 258 4.68 4.65 3.79
CA ALA A 258 5.58 5.76 3.50
C ALA A 258 5.83 5.91 1.99
N ARG A 259 5.99 4.78 1.26
CA ARG A 259 6.28 4.81 -0.17
C ARG A 259 5.22 5.52 -1.02
N SER A 260 3.96 5.41 -0.65
CA SER A 260 2.86 5.96 -1.44
C SER A 260 2.35 7.31 -0.94
N ALA A 261 2.55 7.65 0.33
CA ALA A 261 1.86 8.78 0.93
C ALA A 261 2.69 9.57 1.96
N GLU A 262 4.00 9.32 2.06
CA GLU A 262 4.89 10.13 2.90
C GLU A 262 4.85 11.61 2.53
N TYR A 263 4.89 11.90 1.23
CA TYR A 263 4.94 13.26 0.72
C TYR A 263 3.74 14.11 1.19
N ILE A 264 2.51 13.57 1.13
CA ILE A 264 1.34 14.34 1.56
C ILE A 264 1.36 14.61 3.07
N CYS A 265 1.86 13.67 3.88
CA CYS A 265 2.01 13.87 5.31
C CYS A 265 3.05 14.94 5.65
N ASP A 266 4.18 14.95 4.96
CA ASP A 266 5.22 15.96 5.15
C ASP A 266 4.73 17.35 4.76
N GLU A 267 4.00 17.46 3.66
CA GLU A 267 3.40 18.73 3.24
C GLU A 267 2.28 19.19 4.20
N LEU A 268 1.45 18.28 4.71
CA LEU A 268 0.48 18.61 5.76
C LEU A 268 1.15 19.11 7.04
N ARG A 269 2.31 18.57 7.39
CA ARG A 269 3.13 19.06 8.48
C ARG A 269 3.65 20.48 8.21
N VAL A 270 4.18 20.72 7.01
CA VAL A 270 4.71 22.04 6.62
C VAL A 270 3.60 23.08 6.52
N ARG A 271 2.48 22.75 5.87
CA ARG A 271 1.41 23.72 5.58
C ARG A 271 0.45 23.96 6.75
N TYR A 272 0.19 22.93 7.55
CA TYR A 272 -0.84 22.97 8.59
C TYR A 272 -0.31 22.59 9.99
N GLY A 273 0.98 22.25 10.11
CA GLY A 273 1.58 21.91 11.39
C GLY A 273 1.13 20.53 11.93
N ILE A 274 0.55 19.66 11.13
CA ILE A 274 0.05 18.35 11.56
C ILE A 274 1.23 17.37 11.57
N PRO A 275 1.65 16.84 12.74
CA PRO A 275 2.74 15.88 12.81
C PRO A 275 2.39 14.56 12.13
N ARG A 276 3.42 13.79 11.81
CA ARG A 276 3.32 12.43 11.25
C ARG A 276 3.82 11.42 12.26
N LEU A 277 3.16 10.28 12.30
CA LEU A 277 3.57 9.11 13.05
C LEU A 277 3.46 7.88 12.16
N ASP A 278 4.58 7.20 11.96
CA ASP A 278 4.64 5.99 11.13
C ASP A 278 4.22 4.78 11.97
N ILE A 279 3.30 3.97 11.41
CA ILE A 279 2.77 2.78 12.06
C ILE A 279 2.92 1.54 11.18
N ASP A 280 2.69 0.38 11.78
CA ASP A 280 2.59 -0.91 11.11
C ASP A 280 1.37 -1.67 11.63
N GLY A 281 0.47 -2.05 10.73
CA GLY A 281 -0.74 -2.81 11.06
C GLY A 281 -0.56 -4.34 10.98
N PHE A 282 0.64 -4.82 10.61
CA PHE A 282 0.94 -6.24 10.45
C PHE A 282 1.78 -6.78 11.61
N GLY A 283 1.46 -7.99 12.06
CA GLY A 283 2.14 -8.62 13.18
C GLY A 283 1.55 -8.25 14.53
N PHE A 284 1.89 -9.01 15.55
CA PHE A 284 1.43 -8.76 16.92
C PHE A 284 2.20 -7.61 17.56
N GLU A 285 3.53 -7.72 17.60
CA GLU A 285 4.36 -6.70 18.23
C GLU A 285 4.37 -5.35 17.50
N PRO A 286 4.54 -5.29 16.15
CA PRO A 286 4.51 -4.01 15.47
C PRO A 286 3.16 -3.31 15.57
N LEU A 287 2.04 -4.06 15.50
CA LEU A 287 0.71 -3.49 15.69
C LEU A 287 0.52 -2.96 17.11
N ALA A 288 0.87 -3.75 18.14
CA ALA A 288 0.79 -3.32 19.53
C ALA A 288 1.60 -2.02 19.74
N ASN A 289 2.82 -1.98 19.23
CA ASN A 289 3.66 -0.78 19.31
C ASN A 289 3.07 0.41 18.55
N SER A 290 2.41 0.17 17.41
CA SER A 290 1.71 1.20 16.66
C SER A 290 0.54 1.79 17.43
N LEU A 291 -0.27 0.95 18.08
CA LEU A 291 -1.38 1.41 18.94
C LEU A 291 -0.86 2.20 20.14
N ARG A 292 0.23 1.74 20.78
CA ARG A 292 0.90 2.46 21.88
C ARG A 292 1.42 3.83 21.47
N LYS A 293 2.07 3.94 20.31
CA LYS A 293 2.56 5.22 19.80
C LYS A 293 1.43 6.23 19.61
N VAL A 294 0.33 5.80 19.01
CA VAL A 294 -0.83 6.68 18.79
C VAL A 294 -1.48 7.05 20.12
N ALA A 295 -1.61 6.09 21.03
CA ALA A 295 -2.17 6.32 22.37
C ALA A 295 -1.31 7.29 23.19
N LEU A 296 0.02 7.13 23.16
CA LEU A 296 0.96 8.02 23.83
C LEU A 296 0.86 9.47 23.33
N PHE A 297 0.67 9.66 22.03
CA PHE A 297 0.47 11.00 21.46
C PHE A 297 -0.76 11.71 22.04
N PHE A 298 -1.82 10.96 22.35
CA PHE A 298 -3.07 11.49 22.89
C PHE A 298 -3.22 11.38 24.41
N GLY A 299 -2.28 10.72 25.11
CA GLY A 299 -2.35 10.49 26.57
C GLY A 299 -3.47 9.52 26.98
N ILE A 300 -3.66 8.45 26.19
CA ILE A 300 -4.72 7.44 26.39
C ILE A 300 -4.15 6.00 26.38
N GLU A 301 -2.95 5.81 26.92
CA GLU A 301 -2.17 4.57 26.85
C GLU A 301 -2.91 3.38 27.46
N ASP A 302 -3.65 3.60 28.55
CA ASP A 302 -4.46 2.59 29.22
C ASP A 302 -5.51 1.94 28.30
N LYS A 303 -6.08 2.70 27.36
CA LYS A 303 -7.03 2.18 26.38
C LYS A 303 -6.34 1.25 25.36
N ALA A 304 -5.14 1.62 24.91
CA ALA A 304 -4.38 0.78 24.00
C ALA A 304 -3.95 -0.53 24.68
N GLU A 305 -3.45 -0.47 25.91
CA GLU A 305 -3.04 -1.67 26.65
C GLU A 305 -4.20 -2.62 26.92
N ALA A 306 -5.39 -2.10 27.23
CA ALA A 306 -6.59 -2.93 27.41
C ALA A 306 -6.95 -3.71 26.12
N ILE A 307 -6.91 -3.04 24.96
CA ILE A 307 -7.17 -3.66 23.66
C ILE A 307 -6.09 -4.70 23.34
N ILE A 308 -4.81 -4.35 23.52
CA ILE A 308 -3.70 -5.24 23.24
C ILE A 308 -3.80 -6.51 24.09
N ALA A 309 -4.05 -6.38 25.41
CA ALA A 309 -4.19 -7.52 26.29
C ALA A 309 -5.34 -8.45 25.89
N GLU A 310 -6.50 -7.89 25.54
CA GLU A 310 -7.66 -8.64 25.06
C GLU A 310 -7.33 -9.45 23.79
N GLU A 311 -6.76 -8.77 22.79
CA GLU A 311 -6.47 -9.37 21.50
C GLU A 311 -5.35 -10.43 21.58
N TYR A 312 -4.32 -10.19 22.40
CA TYR A 312 -3.26 -11.19 22.63
C TYR A 312 -3.81 -12.46 23.27
N ALA A 313 -4.62 -12.31 24.33
CA ALA A 313 -5.22 -13.45 25.00
C ALA A 313 -6.04 -14.32 24.05
N LYS A 314 -6.71 -13.69 23.09
CA LYS A 314 -7.57 -14.36 22.12
C LYS A 314 -6.81 -15.04 20.98
N TRP A 315 -5.80 -14.37 20.41
CA TRP A 315 -5.24 -14.76 19.13
C TRP A 315 -3.81 -15.32 19.19
N LYS A 316 -3.01 -14.95 20.21
CA LYS A 316 -1.62 -15.41 20.31
C LYS A 316 -1.48 -16.94 20.35
N PRO A 317 -2.32 -17.70 21.07
CA PRO A 317 -2.23 -19.16 21.07
C PRO A 317 -2.39 -19.78 19.67
N GLN A 318 -3.26 -19.18 18.83
CA GLN A 318 -3.46 -19.65 17.47
C GLN A 318 -2.26 -19.33 16.59
N LEU A 319 -1.66 -18.13 16.73
CA LEU A 319 -0.46 -17.76 16.01
C LEU A 319 0.70 -18.72 16.35
N ASP A 320 0.90 -19.01 17.61
CA ASP A 320 1.95 -19.92 18.08
C ASP A 320 1.78 -21.33 17.52
N TRP A 321 0.55 -21.80 17.38
CA TRP A 321 0.25 -23.06 16.73
C TRP A 321 0.71 -23.11 15.27
N TYR A 322 0.51 -22.02 14.51
CA TYR A 322 1.01 -21.90 13.14
C TYR A 322 2.52 -21.73 13.10
N LYS A 323 3.10 -20.94 14.01
CA LYS A 323 4.55 -20.71 14.12
C LYS A 323 5.32 -22.01 14.18
N GLU A 324 4.92 -22.94 15.05
CA GLU A 324 5.57 -24.24 15.19
C GLU A 324 5.56 -25.06 13.89
N ARG A 325 4.54 -24.89 13.05
CA ARG A 325 4.37 -25.64 11.79
C ARG A 325 4.99 -24.97 10.59
N LEU A 326 5.16 -23.67 10.65
CA LEU A 326 5.78 -22.86 9.60
C LEU A 326 7.28 -22.69 9.82
N LYS A 327 7.80 -23.09 10.97
CA LYS A 327 9.20 -22.93 11.36
C LYS A 327 10.15 -23.49 10.29
N GLY A 328 11.06 -22.62 9.85
CA GLY A 328 12.07 -22.93 8.85
C GLY A 328 11.58 -23.05 7.40
N LYS A 329 10.30 -22.82 7.13
CA LYS A 329 9.77 -22.74 5.76
C LYS A 329 10.39 -21.57 5.01
N ARG A 330 10.81 -21.83 3.77
CA ARG A 330 11.55 -20.88 2.93
C ARG A 330 10.59 -19.97 2.17
N VAL A 331 10.72 -18.68 2.37
CA VAL A 331 9.83 -17.67 1.80
C VAL A 331 10.60 -16.73 0.87
N CYS A 332 10.09 -16.53 -0.35
CA CYS A 332 10.47 -15.40 -1.18
C CYS A 332 9.45 -14.27 -0.96
N LEU A 333 9.93 -13.15 -0.44
CA LEU A 333 9.12 -11.97 -0.15
C LEU A 333 9.30 -10.96 -1.28
N TRP A 334 8.40 -11.01 -2.26
CA TRP A 334 8.45 -10.25 -3.50
C TRP A 334 7.25 -9.29 -3.67
N PRO A 335 6.83 -8.58 -2.64
CA PRO A 335 5.81 -7.55 -2.75
C PRO A 335 6.42 -6.27 -3.33
N GLY A 336 5.59 -5.32 -3.64
CA GLY A 336 6.05 -3.97 -3.89
C GLY A 336 5.94 -3.08 -2.64
N GLY A 337 6.67 -1.97 -2.65
CA GLY A 337 6.54 -0.92 -1.65
C GLY A 337 6.93 -1.31 -0.23
N SER A 338 6.26 -0.70 0.74
CA SER A 338 6.59 -0.84 2.16
C SER A 338 6.35 -2.24 2.74
N LYS A 339 5.52 -3.07 2.12
CA LYS A 339 5.30 -4.46 2.58
C LYS A 339 6.58 -5.29 2.60
N LEU A 340 7.59 -4.92 1.81
CA LEU A 340 8.89 -5.58 1.84
C LEU A 340 9.47 -5.59 3.26
N TRP A 341 9.54 -4.45 3.91
CA TRP A 341 10.17 -4.33 5.22
C TRP A 341 9.18 -4.47 6.38
N HIS A 342 7.88 -4.18 6.19
CA HIS A 342 6.85 -4.47 7.19
C HIS A 342 6.75 -5.97 7.47
N TRP A 343 6.80 -6.78 6.43
CA TRP A 343 6.61 -8.22 6.59
C TRP A 343 7.90 -8.99 6.87
N ALA A 344 9.07 -8.49 6.45
CA ALA A 344 10.31 -9.26 6.52
C ALA A 344 10.61 -9.78 7.93
N HIS A 345 10.74 -8.88 8.91
CA HIS A 345 11.09 -9.29 10.27
C HIS A 345 9.95 -10.00 10.99
N VAL A 346 8.71 -9.56 10.77
CA VAL A 346 7.54 -10.12 11.47
C VAL A 346 7.28 -11.57 11.03
N LEU A 347 7.48 -11.86 9.74
CA LEU A 347 7.38 -13.24 9.25
C LEU A 347 8.43 -14.16 9.87
N GLU A 348 9.67 -13.72 9.98
CA GLU A 348 10.72 -14.54 10.62
C GLU A 348 10.50 -14.66 12.14
N GLU A 349 10.23 -13.56 12.82
CA GLU A 349 10.12 -13.54 14.29
C GLU A 349 8.83 -14.17 14.79
N GLU A 350 7.70 -13.84 14.19
CA GLU A 350 6.40 -14.28 14.71
C GLU A 350 5.88 -15.58 14.07
N MET A 351 6.27 -15.89 12.83
CA MET A 351 5.86 -17.12 12.15
C MET A 351 6.97 -18.16 12.01
N GLY A 352 8.22 -17.81 12.38
CA GLY A 352 9.36 -18.73 12.35
C GLY A 352 9.79 -19.17 10.96
N VAL A 353 9.33 -18.53 9.90
CA VAL A 353 9.74 -18.81 8.53
C VAL A 353 11.15 -18.25 8.27
N LYS A 354 11.80 -18.70 7.20
CA LYS A 354 13.08 -18.17 6.75
C LYS A 354 12.90 -17.41 5.45
N ILE A 355 13.17 -16.10 5.44
CA ILE A 355 13.16 -15.31 4.22
C ILE A 355 14.45 -15.56 3.44
N VAL A 356 14.31 -16.13 2.25
CA VAL A 356 15.44 -16.49 1.38
C VAL A 356 15.65 -15.54 0.23
N SER A 357 14.65 -14.72 -0.10
CA SER A 357 14.79 -13.66 -1.08
C SER A 357 13.81 -12.51 -0.80
N VAL A 358 14.28 -11.31 -1.06
CA VAL A 358 13.48 -10.09 -1.08
C VAL A 358 13.67 -9.39 -2.41
N TYR A 359 12.58 -8.92 -3.03
CA TYR A 359 12.70 -7.98 -4.12
C TYR A 359 11.61 -6.91 -4.11
N THR A 360 11.88 -5.81 -4.78
CA THR A 360 10.91 -4.75 -5.00
C THR A 360 10.89 -4.32 -6.44
N LYS A 361 9.68 -4.05 -6.95
CA LYS A 361 9.45 -3.57 -8.32
C LYS A 361 9.48 -2.05 -8.43
N PHE A 362 9.20 -1.36 -7.34
CA PHE A 362 9.07 0.09 -7.29
C PHE A 362 9.50 0.68 -5.94
N GLY A 363 10.32 -0.08 -5.20
CA GLY A 363 10.93 0.40 -3.97
C GLY A 363 12.07 1.38 -4.25
N HIS A 364 12.46 2.09 -3.23
CA HIS A 364 13.65 2.89 -3.21
C HIS A 364 14.75 2.17 -2.44
N GLN A 365 15.97 2.69 -2.50
CA GLN A 365 17.10 2.13 -1.78
C GLN A 365 16.79 1.91 -0.29
N GLY A 366 16.16 2.88 0.38
CA GLY A 366 15.78 2.76 1.79
C GLY A 366 14.79 1.64 2.10
N ASP A 367 13.93 1.22 1.14
CA ASP A 367 13.06 0.05 1.33
C ASP A 367 13.86 -1.25 1.27
N MET A 368 14.85 -1.33 0.37
CA MET A 368 15.76 -2.46 0.28
C MET A 368 16.63 -2.57 1.52
N GLU A 369 17.20 -1.47 2.00
CA GLU A 369 18.00 -1.43 3.24
C GLU A 369 17.20 -1.96 4.43
N LYS A 370 15.98 -1.45 4.63
CA LYS A 370 15.08 -1.91 5.69
C LYS A 370 14.66 -3.38 5.53
N GLY A 371 14.38 -3.82 4.31
CA GLY A 371 14.00 -5.20 4.03
C GLY A 371 15.15 -6.18 4.27
N VAL A 372 16.32 -5.91 3.72
CA VAL A 372 17.50 -6.79 3.80
C VAL A 372 18.09 -6.82 5.21
N SER A 373 18.11 -5.69 5.93
CA SER A 373 18.62 -5.64 7.32
C SER A 373 17.88 -6.60 8.25
N ARG A 374 16.63 -6.93 7.92
CA ARG A 374 15.75 -7.79 8.71
C ARG A 374 15.73 -9.25 8.26
N CYS A 375 16.39 -9.59 7.16
CA CYS A 375 16.50 -10.95 6.67
C CYS A 375 17.75 -11.64 7.22
N GLY A 376 17.67 -12.96 7.35
CA GLY A 376 18.80 -13.80 7.74
C GLY A 376 19.91 -13.84 6.68
N GLU A 377 21.06 -14.40 7.05
CA GLU A 377 22.18 -14.66 6.15
C GLU A 377 21.77 -15.54 4.96
N GLY A 378 22.33 -15.26 3.78
CA GLY A 378 22.04 -15.97 2.53
C GLY A 378 20.77 -15.52 1.83
N ALA A 379 20.09 -14.49 2.32
CA ALA A 379 18.95 -13.92 1.61
C ALA A 379 19.41 -13.18 0.34
N LEU A 380 18.73 -13.44 -0.78
CA LEU A 380 18.97 -12.78 -2.06
C LEU A 380 18.11 -11.54 -2.19
N ALA A 381 18.73 -10.38 -2.33
CA ALA A 381 18.04 -9.11 -2.58
C ALA A 381 18.12 -8.77 -4.07
N ILE A 382 16.96 -8.47 -4.70
CA ILE A 382 16.90 -8.16 -6.13
C ILE A 382 16.10 -6.87 -6.33
N ASP A 383 16.61 -5.95 -7.14
CA ASP A 383 15.89 -4.76 -7.60
C ASP A 383 15.29 -5.01 -8.97
N ASP A 384 13.98 -4.89 -9.11
CA ASP A 384 13.21 -4.98 -10.35
C ASP A 384 13.59 -6.19 -11.24
N PRO A 385 13.49 -7.44 -10.73
CA PRO A 385 13.80 -8.60 -11.56
C PRO A 385 12.79 -8.74 -12.70
N ASN A 386 13.27 -9.29 -13.82
CA ASN A 386 12.37 -9.77 -14.88
C ASN A 386 11.89 -11.21 -14.58
N GLU A 387 11.02 -11.73 -15.44
CA GLU A 387 10.44 -13.07 -15.23
C GLU A 387 11.50 -14.19 -15.28
N LEU A 388 12.51 -14.08 -16.13
CA LEU A 388 13.57 -15.09 -16.27
C LEU A 388 14.47 -15.11 -15.02
N GLU A 389 14.87 -13.93 -14.54
CA GLU A 389 15.64 -13.79 -13.30
C GLU A 389 14.85 -14.32 -12.08
N SER A 390 13.52 -14.13 -12.10
CA SER A 390 12.64 -14.69 -11.06
C SER A 390 12.61 -16.23 -11.11
N VAL A 391 12.63 -16.85 -12.29
CA VAL A 391 12.74 -18.32 -12.43
C VAL A 391 14.07 -18.82 -11.89
N GLU A 392 15.17 -18.20 -12.30
CA GLU A 392 16.51 -18.57 -11.84
C GLU A 392 16.60 -18.48 -10.30
N ALA A 393 16.05 -17.42 -9.71
CA ALA A 393 15.97 -17.29 -8.25
C ALA A 393 15.13 -18.39 -7.61
N ILE A 394 14.00 -18.80 -8.20
CA ILE A 394 13.16 -19.91 -7.72
C ILE A 394 13.93 -21.22 -7.77
N GLU A 395 14.60 -21.52 -8.87
CA GLU A 395 15.35 -22.75 -9.06
C GLU A 395 16.55 -22.85 -8.10
N MET A 396 17.23 -21.74 -7.87
CA MET A 396 18.36 -21.67 -6.95
C MET A 396 17.92 -21.75 -5.49
N LEU A 397 16.87 -21.03 -5.11
CA LEU A 397 16.48 -20.88 -3.71
C LEU A 397 15.45 -21.91 -3.25
N LYS A 398 14.73 -22.54 -4.16
CA LYS A 398 13.70 -23.56 -3.87
C LYS A 398 12.77 -23.15 -2.71
N PRO A 399 12.03 -22.06 -2.83
CA PRO A 399 11.16 -21.60 -1.75
C PRO A 399 9.94 -22.51 -1.58
N ASP A 400 9.43 -22.61 -0.35
CA ASP A 400 8.17 -23.29 -0.05
C ASP A 400 6.96 -22.45 -0.49
N ILE A 401 7.10 -21.11 -0.48
CA ILE A 401 6.03 -20.17 -0.86
C ILE A 401 6.64 -18.84 -1.32
N ILE A 402 5.91 -18.14 -2.19
CA ILE A 402 6.27 -16.81 -2.68
C ILE A 402 5.15 -15.83 -2.43
N PHE A 403 5.45 -14.65 -1.87
CA PHE A 403 4.52 -13.53 -1.75
C PHE A 403 4.83 -12.51 -2.83
N THR A 404 3.90 -12.30 -3.76
CA THR A 404 4.13 -11.40 -4.90
C THR A 404 2.81 -10.80 -5.41
N GLY A 405 2.87 -9.99 -6.46
CA GLY A 405 1.69 -9.48 -7.15
C GLY A 405 1.00 -10.54 -8.02
N LYS A 406 -0.14 -10.18 -8.62
CA LYS A 406 -0.94 -11.11 -9.45
C LYS A 406 -0.16 -11.63 -10.66
N ARG A 407 0.47 -10.72 -11.42
CA ARG A 407 1.15 -11.07 -12.67
C ARG A 407 2.30 -12.09 -12.46
N PRO A 408 3.26 -11.82 -11.57
CA PRO A 408 4.30 -12.81 -11.25
C PRO A 408 3.74 -14.07 -10.59
N GLY A 409 2.65 -13.96 -9.81
CA GLY A 409 2.03 -15.10 -9.17
C GLY A 409 1.53 -16.15 -10.14
N GLU A 410 0.92 -15.75 -11.26
CA GLU A 410 0.49 -16.69 -12.30
C GLU A 410 1.68 -17.43 -12.95
N PHE A 411 2.80 -16.74 -13.10
CA PHE A 411 4.04 -17.31 -13.59
C PHE A 411 4.68 -18.27 -12.57
N VAL A 412 4.76 -17.88 -11.31
CA VAL A 412 5.29 -18.70 -10.21
C VAL A 412 4.57 -20.03 -10.09
N LYS A 413 3.24 -20.05 -10.26
CA LYS A 413 2.45 -21.30 -10.24
C LYS A 413 2.91 -22.31 -11.27
N LYS A 414 3.33 -21.88 -12.46
CA LYS A 414 3.83 -22.79 -13.51
C LYS A 414 5.10 -23.52 -13.10
N HIS A 415 5.87 -22.95 -12.17
CA HIS A 415 7.06 -23.57 -11.60
C HIS A 415 6.78 -24.40 -10.32
N GLY A 416 5.51 -24.70 -10.08
CA GLY A 416 5.10 -25.59 -8.98
C GLY A 416 5.25 -24.99 -7.58
N VAL A 417 5.51 -23.70 -7.44
CA VAL A 417 5.61 -23.01 -6.14
C VAL A 417 4.28 -22.34 -5.79
N PRO A 418 3.75 -22.52 -4.57
CA PRO A 418 2.56 -21.76 -4.16
C PRO A 418 2.89 -20.29 -4.04
N TYR A 419 1.88 -19.44 -4.29
CA TYR A 419 2.03 -18.04 -4.00
C TYR A 419 0.80 -17.48 -3.28
N LEU A 420 1.03 -16.41 -2.51
CA LEU A 420 -0.02 -15.54 -2.00
C LEU A 420 0.13 -14.15 -2.62
N ASN A 421 -1.01 -13.58 -3.03
CA ASN A 421 -1.00 -12.25 -3.60
C ASN A 421 -0.87 -11.22 -2.47
N ALA A 422 0.26 -10.51 -2.46
CA ALA A 422 0.57 -9.51 -1.43
C ALA A 422 -0.31 -8.24 -1.51
N HIS A 423 -0.97 -8.00 -2.65
CA HIS A 423 -1.72 -6.77 -2.90
C HIS A 423 -3.22 -6.99 -3.16
N ALA A 424 -3.66 -8.25 -3.19
CA ALA A 424 -5.07 -8.60 -3.40
C ALA A 424 -5.33 -9.99 -2.82
N TYR A 425 -5.21 -10.14 -1.51
CA TYR A 425 -5.63 -11.36 -0.82
C TYR A 425 -7.16 -11.48 -0.81
N HIS A 426 -7.69 -12.70 -0.62
CA HIS A 426 -9.08 -13.00 -0.86
C HIS A 426 -9.84 -13.50 0.39
N ASN A 427 -9.11 -13.86 1.44
CA ASN A 427 -9.69 -14.53 2.60
C ASN A 427 -9.99 -13.58 3.77
N GLY A 428 -10.08 -12.29 3.52
CA GLY A 428 -10.29 -11.23 4.49
C GLY A 428 -9.00 -10.47 4.83
N PRO A 429 -9.06 -9.52 5.78
CA PRO A 429 -7.95 -8.68 6.15
C PRO A 429 -6.79 -9.48 6.75
N TYR A 430 -5.56 -9.02 6.52
CA TYR A 430 -4.35 -9.55 7.16
C TYR A 430 -3.83 -8.63 8.27
N LYS A 431 -4.32 -7.41 8.35
CA LYS A 431 -4.05 -6.50 9.47
C LYS A 431 -4.84 -6.88 10.72
N GLY A 432 -4.36 -6.37 11.83
CA GLY A 432 -4.93 -6.72 13.12
C GLY A 432 -4.42 -8.07 13.64
N PHE A 433 -4.64 -8.32 14.91
CA PHE A 433 -4.21 -9.57 15.56
C PHE A 433 -4.88 -10.81 14.94
N GLU A 434 -6.20 -10.75 14.72
CA GLU A 434 -6.92 -11.81 14.01
C GLU A 434 -6.44 -11.95 12.55
N GLY A 435 -6.25 -10.84 11.86
CA GLY A 435 -5.82 -10.82 10.47
C GLY A 435 -4.45 -11.46 10.29
N TRP A 436 -3.54 -11.26 11.23
CA TRP A 436 -2.22 -11.87 11.19
C TRP A 436 -2.26 -13.39 11.40
N VAL A 437 -3.13 -13.87 12.28
CA VAL A 437 -3.41 -15.32 12.42
C VAL A 437 -4.03 -15.89 11.13
N ARG A 438 -4.93 -15.15 10.51
CA ARG A 438 -5.51 -15.52 9.21
C ARG A 438 -4.44 -15.63 8.12
N PHE A 439 -3.49 -14.70 8.10
CA PHE A 439 -2.36 -14.76 7.18
C PHE A 439 -1.49 -16.00 7.42
N ALA A 440 -1.15 -16.30 8.68
CA ALA A 440 -0.42 -17.52 9.03
C ALA A 440 -1.17 -18.79 8.60
N ARG A 441 -2.49 -18.83 8.77
CA ARG A 441 -3.35 -19.90 8.27
C ARG A 441 -3.29 -20.04 6.75
N ASP A 442 -3.33 -18.94 6.03
CA ASP A 442 -3.33 -18.96 4.57
C ASP A 442 -1.97 -19.39 4.02
N ILE A 443 -0.86 -19.00 4.67
CA ILE A 443 0.49 -19.52 4.39
C ILE A 443 0.53 -21.04 4.62
N TYR A 444 0.04 -21.49 5.78
CA TYR A 444 0.00 -22.90 6.11
C TYR A 444 -0.80 -23.71 5.07
N ASN A 445 -1.99 -23.24 4.73
CA ASN A 445 -2.84 -23.89 3.74
C ASN A 445 -2.20 -23.92 2.35
N ALA A 446 -1.55 -22.84 1.94
CA ALA A 446 -0.89 -22.78 0.64
C ALA A 446 0.27 -23.80 0.55
N ILE A 447 1.05 -23.95 1.61
CA ILE A 447 2.20 -24.89 1.65
C ILE A 447 1.72 -26.33 1.74
N TYR A 448 0.69 -26.61 2.56
CA TYR A 448 0.23 -27.97 2.89
C TYR A 448 -1.06 -28.39 2.18
N ALA A 449 -1.54 -27.63 1.19
CA ALA A 449 -2.74 -28.00 0.43
C ALA A 449 -2.57 -29.36 -0.26
N PRO A 450 -3.55 -30.29 -0.17
CA PRO A 450 -3.44 -31.64 -0.73
C PRO A 450 -3.11 -31.66 -2.21
N MET A 451 -3.71 -30.78 -3.00
CA MET A 451 -3.43 -30.66 -4.44
C MET A 451 -1.97 -30.34 -4.75
N ARG A 452 -1.33 -29.54 -3.88
CA ARG A 452 0.08 -29.23 -4.05
C ARG A 452 0.97 -30.40 -3.69
N GLN A 453 0.66 -31.12 -2.63
CA GLN A 453 1.42 -32.34 -2.28
C GLN A 453 1.33 -33.37 -3.41
N LEU A 454 0.15 -33.51 -4.03
CA LEU A 454 -0.02 -34.37 -5.20
C LEU A 454 0.81 -33.90 -6.42
N ALA A 455 0.90 -32.59 -6.66
CA ALA A 455 1.70 -32.03 -7.74
C ALA A 455 3.22 -32.17 -7.51
N ALA A 456 3.65 -32.22 -6.24
CA ALA A 456 5.04 -32.40 -5.86
C ALA A 456 5.47 -33.87 -5.72
N LEU A 457 4.51 -34.81 -5.78
CA LEU A 457 4.80 -36.24 -5.79
C LEU A 457 5.40 -36.63 -7.15
N ASP A 458 6.51 -37.31 -7.13
CA ASP A 458 7.00 -38.03 -8.30
C ASP A 458 6.06 -39.22 -8.56
N ILE A 459 5.09 -39.01 -9.45
CA ILE A 459 4.13 -40.04 -9.83
C ILE A 459 4.78 -41.24 -10.56
N SER A 460 6.07 -41.14 -10.88
CA SER A 460 6.83 -42.27 -11.41
C SER A 460 7.30 -43.23 -10.32
N ALA A 461 7.23 -42.85 -9.05
CA ALA A 461 7.60 -43.69 -7.91
C ALA A 461 6.40 -44.52 -7.44
N PRO A 462 6.44 -45.87 -7.57
CA PRO A 462 5.27 -46.75 -7.28
C PRO A 462 4.79 -46.71 -5.81
N ASP A 463 5.63 -46.24 -4.89
CA ASP A 463 5.38 -46.28 -3.44
C ASP A 463 5.27 -44.94 -2.75
N ALA A 464 5.04 -43.85 -3.50
CA ALA A 464 4.77 -42.55 -2.90
C ALA A 464 3.45 -42.61 -2.13
N ALA A 465 3.52 -42.92 -0.86
CA ALA A 465 2.38 -43.09 0.01
C ALA A 465 1.54 -41.79 0.04
N ILE A 466 0.41 -41.78 -0.65
CA ILE A 466 -0.64 -40.74 -0.64
C ILE A 466 -1.12 -40.45 0.79
N THR A 467 -0.79 -41.30 1.75
CA THR A 467 -1.27 -41.27 3.13
C THR A 467 -0.58 -40.25 4.06
N SER A 468 0.56 -39.66 3.67
CA SER A 468 1.30 -38.77 4.57
C SER A 468 0.73 -37.34 4.65
N GLY A 469 -0.18 -36.95 3.76
CA GLY A 469 -0.67 -35.57 3.63
C GLY A 469 -1.98 -35.26 4.33
N PHE A 470 -2.76 -36.26 4.72
CA PHE A 470 -4.11 -36.09 5.29
C PHE A 470 -4.15 -36.09 6.82
N ARG A 471 -3.08 -35.73 7.50
CA ARG A 471 -3.22 -35.45 8.92
C ARG A 471 -3.88 -34.09 9.10
N THR A 472 -5.19 -34.11 9.28
CA THR A 472 -5.91 -32.97 9.89
C THR A 472 -5.25 -32.71 11.24
N ALA A 473 -4.54 -31.58 11.31
CA ALA A 473 -4.01 -31.10 12.58
C ALA A 473 -5.20 -30.76 13.47
N LYS A 474 -5.51 -31.64 14.43
CA LYS A 474 -6.40 -31.28 15.52
C LYS A 474 -5.66 -30.24 16.36
N MET A 475 -6.23 -29.06 16.50
CA MET A 475 -5.82 -28.12 17.53
C MET A 475 -5.97 -28.82 18.89
N ASN A 476 -4.87 -28.97 19.61
CA ASN A 476 -4.96 -29.41 20.99
C ASN A 476 -5.62 -28.30 21.81
N ALA A 477 -6.62 -28.69 22.60
CA ALA A 477 -7.38 -27.78 23.45
C ALA A 477 -6.56 -27.21 24.64
N ASP A 478 -5.31 -27.62 24.81
CA ASP A 478 -4.48 -27.34 25.99
C ASP A 478 -3.40 -26.27 25.73
N LEU A 479 -3.66 -25.29 24.89
CA LEU A 479 -2.76 -24.13 24.75
C LEU A 479 -2.99 -23.18 25.93
N THR A 480 -2.26 -23.40 27.03
CA THR A 480 -2.11 -22.42 28.10
C THR A 480 -1.19 -21.31 27.63
N VAL A 481 -1.66 -20.07 27.78
CA VAL A 481 -0.82 -18.88 27.56
C VAL A 481 0.22 -18.86 28.66
N SER A 482 1.47 -19.13 28.35
CA SER A 482 2.59 -18.92 29.25
C SER A 482 3.34 -17.68 28.81
N ASP A 483 3.59 -16.86 29.81
CA ASP A 483 4.55 -15.77 29.91
C ASP A 483 4.06 -14.35 29.58
N GLU A 484 4.14 -13.58 30.64
CA GLU A 484 4.02 -12.12 30.67
C GLU A 484 4.98 -11.49 29.65
N VAL A 485 4.45 -10.95 28.60
CA VAL A 485 5.21 -10.04 27.75
C VAL A 485 5.43 -8.77 28.56
N LYS A 486 6.67 -8.48 28.92
CA LYS A 486 7.04 -7.24 29.61
C LYS A 486 6.94 -6.06 28.66
N PHE A 487 5.79 -5.43 28.64
CA PHE A 487 5.48 -4.27 27.79
C PHE A 487 6.25 -2.99 28.15
N SER A 488 6.89 -2.94 29.33
CA SER A 488 7.54 -1.73 29.87
C SER A 488 8.82 -1.32 29.14
N GLU A 489 9.49 -2.23 28.42
CA GLU A 489 10.76 -1.93 27.76
C GLU A 489 10.62 -1.21 26.42
N VAL A 490 9.47 -1.34 25.77
CA VAL A 490 9.24 -0.78 24.42
C VAL A 490 8.89 0.71 24.43
N LEU A 491 8.36 1.21 25.55
CA LEU A 491 8.00 2.63 25.70
C LEU A 491 9.18 3.58 25.83
N HIS A 492 10.36 3.08 26.28
CA HIS A 492 11.52 3.93 26.54
C HIS A 492 12.23 4.46 25.27
N GLU A 493 12.08 3.84 24.13
CA GLU A 493 12.71 4.31 22.88
C GLU A 493 11.95 5.45 22.18
N TYR A 494 10.72 5.75 22.58
CA TYR A 494 9.83 6.67 21.87
C TYR A 494 9.47 7.96 22.61
N THR A 495 10.22 8.36 23.63
CA THR A 495 10.09 9.69 24.26
C THR A 495 10.64 10.84 23.39
N GLY A 496 10.69 10.64 22.09
CA GLY A 496 10.92 11.73 21.14
C GLY A 496 9.78 12.75 21.25
N LYS A 497 10.14 14.02 21.35
CA LYS A 497 9.27 15.17 21.49
C LYS A 497 8.19 15.19 20.43
N TYR A 498 7.03 14.67 20.74
CA TYR A 498 5.82 14.97 19.99
C TYR A 498 5.23 16.27 20.51
N ASP A 499 4.85 17.17 19.61
CA ASP A 499 4.07 18.33 20.00
C ASP A 499 2.76 17.88 20.63
N THR A 500 2.40 18.49 21.73
CA THR A 500 1.11 18.25 22.37
C THR A 500 -0.03 18.72 21.46
N ILE A 501 -1.24 18.18 21.67
CA ILE A 501 -2.44 18.62 20.93
C ILE A 501 -2.65 20.13 21.06
N ALA A 502 -2.34 20.70 22.23
CA ALA A 502 -2.45 22.14 22.46
C ALA A 502 -1.47 22.93 21.59
N GLU A 503 -0.21 22.47 21.46
CA GLU A 503 0.79 23.08 20.59
C GLU A 503 0.44 22.96 19.12
N ILE A 504 -0.09 21.82 18.68
CA ILE A 504 -0.58 21.61 17.32
C ILE A 504 -1.74 22.55 17.01
N ARG A 505 -2.72 22.68 17.92
CA ARG A 505 -3.85 23.60 17.76
C ARG A 505 -3.41 25.05 17.67
N ALA A 506 -2.48 25.47 18.56
CA ALA A 506 -1.94 26.83 18.55
C ALA A 506 -1.20 27.12 17.23
N ARG A 507 -0.40 26.18 16.74
CA ARG A 507 0.31 26.31 15.46
C ARG A 507 -0.62 26.36 14.26
N ASN A 508 -1.67 25.53 14.23
CA ASN A 508 -2.69 25.56 13.19
C ASN A 508 -3.47 26.87 13.18
N GLN A 509 -3.76 27.44 14.35
CA GLN A 509 -4.41 28.75 14.46
C GLN A 509 -3.49 29.87 14.00
N ALA A 510 -2.22 29.85 14.38
CA ALA A 510 -1.23 30.84 13.96
C ALA A 510 -1.05 30.81 12.43
N TYR A 511 -0.90 29.62 11.85
CA TYR A 511 -0.80 29.45 10.40
C TYR A 511 -2.05 29.95 9.66
N ALA A 512 -3.25 29.64 10.15
CA ALA A 512 -4.49 30.14 9.55
C ALA A 512 -4.59 31.66 9.60
N ALA A 513 -4.12 32.30 10.67
CA ALA A 513 -4.06 33.76 10.80
C ALA A 513 -3.04 34.38 9.83
N GLU A 514 -1.87 33.77 9.69
CA GLU A 514 -0.84 34.18 8.73
C GLU A 514 -1.33 34.09 7.29
N GLN A 515 -1.96 32.98 6.90
CA GLN A 515 -2.53 32.80 5.56
C GLN A 515 -3.67 33.79 5.28
N LYS A 516 -4.46 34.13 6.30
CA LYS A 516 -5.48 35.17 6.18
C LYS A 516 -4.87 36.54 5.94
N ALA A 517 -3.84 36.90 6.71
CA ALA A 517 -3.11 38.15 6.56
C ALA A 517 -2.43 38.26 5.18
N LEU A 518 -1.83 37.16 4.69
CA LEU A 518 -1.26 37.12 3.34
C LEU A 518 -2.31 37.31 2.24
N ARG A 519 -3.49 36.74 2.38
CA ARG A 519 -4.58 36.91 1.42
C ARG A 519 -5.14 38.36 1.43
N GLU A 520 -5.24 38.96 2.61
CA GLU A 520 -5.67 40.35 2.75
C GLU A 520 -4.61 41.34 2.20
N ALA A 521 -3.30 41.01 2.32
CA ALA A 521 -2.22 41.81 1.77
C ALA A 521 -2.07 41.72 0.23
N VAL A 522 -2.59 40.66 -0.39
CA VAL A 522 -2.54 40.44 -1.86
C VAL A 522 -3.79 40.97 -2.59
N GLN A 523 -4.87 41.34 -1.88
CA GLN A 523 -6.01 42.02 -2.51
C GLN A 523 -5.60 43.47 -2.84
N PRO A 524 -5.50 43.85 -4.14
CA PRO A 524 -5.35 45.27 -4.47
C PRO A 524 -6.57 46.01 -3.98
N ALA A 525 -6.35 47.18 -3.38
CA ALA A 525 -7.42 48.10 -3.04
C ALA A 525 -8.30 48.31 -4.28
N ALA A 526 -9.52 47.82 -4.22
CA ALA A 526 -10.53 48.14 -5.22
C ALA A 526 -10.87 49.61 -5.02
N GLU A 527 -10.32 50.49 -5.87
CA GLU A 527 -10.90 51.78 -6.20
C GLU A 527 -11.82 51.64 -7.40
#